data_9723fc99b4a263f4b0d3e95d1f0dfd8d
#
_entry.id   9723fc99b4a263f4b0d3e95d1f0dfd8d
#
_cell.length_a   1.000
_cell.length_b   1.000
_cell.length_c   1.000
_cell.angle_alpha   90.00
_cell.angle_beta   90.00
_cell.angle_gamma   90.00
#
_symmetry.space_group_name_H-M   'P 1'
#
loop_
_entity.id
_entity.type
_entity.pdbx_description
1 polymer ?
#
loop_
_entity_poly.entity_id
_entity_poly.type
_entity_poly.pdbx_seq_one_letter_code
_entity_poly.pdbx_strand_id
1 'polypeptide(L)'
;MLKNNVEVDVKVKCIEESVTQVQLAEAIGTSAPYVSRLIKNNDKIVNKTFLQLMEQLGYDVELVYVKRDGIHTTDAKKMNDAVTNG
;
A
#
# COMPACT_ATOMS: atom_id res chain seq x y z
N MET A 1 15.01 -3.09 10.39
CA MET A 1 13.86 -2.19 10.63
C MET A 1 13.21 -1.82 9.31
N LEU A 2 11.97 -1.37 9.35
CA LEU A 2 11.32 -0.87 8.14
C LEU A 2 11.79 0.56 7.88
N LYS A 3 12.32 0.80 6.69
CA LYS A 3 12.88 2.10 6.35
C LYS A 3 11.82 3.13 5.97
N ASN A 4 10.65 2.66 5.55
CA ASN A 4 9.56 3.54 5.11
C ASN A 4 8.85 4.21 6.28
N ASN A 5 8.38 5.43 6.03
CA ASN A 5 7.32 6.01 6.82
C ASN A 5 6.01 5.78 6.05
N VAL A 6 5.28 4.74 6.42
CA VAL A 6 4.10 4.32 5.67
C VAL A 6 3.01 5.39 5.66
N GLU A 7 2.85 6.11 6.77
CA GLU A 7 1.87 7.19 6.83
C GLU A 7 2.17 8.27 5.78
N VAL A 8 3.42 8.67 5.68
CA VAL A 8 3.83 9.65 4.67
C VAL A 8 3.65 9.08 3.27
N ASP A 9 4.06 7.82 3.07
CA ASP A 9 3.96 7.17 1.77
C ASP A 9 2.52 7.16 1.26
N VAL A 10 1.57 6.76 2.10
CA VAL A 10 0.16 6.71 1.71
C VAL A 10 -0.38 8.11 1.42
N LYS A 11 -0.03 9.09 2.27
CA LYS A 11 -0.50 10.47 2.06
C LYS A 11 0.03 11.05 0.76
N VAL A 12 1.29 10.79 0.44
CA VAL A 12 1.89 11.26 -0.82
C VAL A 12 1.19 10.61 -2.01
N LYS A 13 0.92 9.30 -1.94
CA LYS A 13 0.21 8.60 -3.01
C LYS A 13 -1.21 9.12 -3.18
N CYS A 14 -1.91 9.43 -2.10
CA CYS A 14 -3.24 10.04 -2.19
C CYS A 14 -3.19 11.39 -2.93
N ILE A 15 -2.19 12.21 -2.63
CA ILE A 15 -2.02 13.49 -3.31
C ILE A 15 -1.73 13.27 -4.79
N GLU A 16 -0.82 12.36 -5.11
CA GLU A 16 -0.45 12.07 -6.50
C GLU A 16 -1.63 11.57 -7.33
N GLU A 17 -2.51 10.78 -6.71
CA GLU A 17 -3.66 10.21 -7.40
C GLU A 17 -4.93 11.04 -7.24
N SER A 18 -4.85 12.18 -6.57
CA SER A 18 -6.00 13.06 -6.33
C SER A 18 -7.14 12.35 -5.59
N VAL A 19 -6.79 11.56 -4.58
CA VAL A 19 -7.74 10.78 -3.78
C VAL A 19 -7.61 11.20 -2.32
N THR A 20 -8.74 11.38 -1.64
CA THR A 20 -8.71 11.67 -0.20
C THR A 20 -8.66 10.36 0.59
N GLN A 21 -8.25 10.44 1.87
CA GLN A 21 -8.28 9.26 2.73
C GLN A 21 -9.70 8.73 2.92
N VAL A 22 -10.70 9.61 2.95
CA VAL A 22 -12.11 9.20 3.04
C VAL A 22 -12.49 8.37 1.82
N GLN A 23 -12.16 8.86 0.62
CA GLN A 23 -12.45 8.14 -0.61
C GLN A 23 -11.72 6.79 -0.66
N LEU A 24 -10.47 6.77 -0.23
CA LEU A 24 -9.68 5.54 -0.20
C LEU A 24 -10.32 4.52 0.74
N ALA A 25 -10.70 4.95 1.94
CA ALA A 25 -11.33 4.07 2.92
C ALA A 25 -12.65 3.52 2.40
N GLU A 26 -13.47 4.36 1.77
CA GLU A 26 -14.75 3.93 1.20
C GLU A 26 -14.54 2.90 0.11
N ALA A 27 -13.52 3.08 -0.71
CA ALA A 27 -13.24 2.16 -1.83
C ALA A 27 -12.95 0.74 -1.36
N ILE A 28 -12.39 0.58 -0.16
CA ILE A 28 -12.07 -0.75 0.39
C ILE A 28 -13.05 -1.18 1.50
N GLY A 29 -14.14 -0.43 1.69
CA GLY A 29 -15.19 -0.83 2.63
C GLY A 29 -14.87 -0.59 4.08
N THR A 30 -14.09 0.43 4.40
CA THR A 30 -13.75 0.77 5.78
C THR A 30 -13.93 2.27 6.04
N SER A 31 -13.37 2.77 7.14
CA SER A 31 -13.53 4.16 7.54
C SER A 31 -12.18 4.89 7.52
N ALA A 32 -12.22 6.21 7.33
CA ALA A 32 -11.02 7.03 7.36
C ALA A 32 -10.26 6.92 8.71
N PRO A 33 -10.93 6.92 9.88
CA PRO A 33 -10.21 6.70 11.13
C PRO A 33 -9.48 5.37 11.20
N TYR A 34 -10.07 4.30 10.63
CA TYR A 34 -9.38 3.00 10.60
C TYR A 34 -8.12 3.08 9.75
N VAL A 35 -8.23 3.67 8.55
CA VAL A 35 -7.07 3.83 7.65
C VAL A 35 -5.99 4.66 8.35
N SER A 36 -6.38 5.75 9.01
CA SER A 36 -5.44 6.62 9.72
C SER A 36 -4.68 5.85 10.80
N ARG A 37 -5.38 5.00 11.57
CA ARG A 37 -4.72 4.20 12.60
C ARG A 37 -3.81 3.13 12.00
N LEU A 38 -4.25 2.51 10.91
CA LEU A 38 -3.48 1.46 10.25
C LEU A 38 -2.13 1.97 9.76
N ILE A 39 -2.13 3.09 9.04
CA ILE A 39 -0.90 3.60 8.42
C ILE A 39 0.07 4.19 9.44
N LYS A 40 -0.38 4.44 10.66
CA LYS A 40 0.50 4.90 11.75
C LYS A 40 1.16 3.77 12.49
N ASN A 41 0.78 2.53 12.21
CA ASN A 41 1.26 1.37 12.96
C ASN A 41 1.99 0.41 12.03
N ASN A 42 3.32 0.55 11.98
CA ASN A 42 4.16 -0.27 11.11
C ASN A 42 4.01 -1.77 11.38
N ASP A 43 3.73 -2.16 12.65
CA ASP A 43 3.58 -3.58 13.01
C ASP A 43 2.37 -4.21 12.32
N LYS A 44 1.39 -3.41 11.93
CA LYS A 44 0.21 -3.91 11.21
C LYS A 44 0.44 -3.96 9.70
N ILE A 45 1.48 -3.30 9.22
CA ILE A 45 1.81 -3.26 7.79
C ILE A 45 2.83 -4.36 7.49
N VAL A 46 3.91 -4.42 8.27
CA VAL A 46 4.94 -5.44 8.12
C VAL A 46 5.18 -6.06 9.49
N ASN A 47 5.13 -7.39 9.54
CA ASN A 47 5.26 -8.13 10.79
C ASN A 47 6.55 -7.79 11.50
N LYS A 48 6.45 -7.44 12.80
CA LYS A 48 7.60 -7.05 13.60
C LYS A 48 8.63 -8.17 13.72
N THR A 49 8.16 -9.40 13.89
CA THR A 49 9.05 -10.56 14.01
C THR A 49 9.86 -10.75 12.73
N PHE A 50 9.21 -10.59 11.57
CA PHE A 50 9.91 -10.65 10.29
C PHE A 50 11.03 -9.60 10.22
N LEU A 51 10.74 -8.37 10.65
CA LEU A 51 11.76 -7.32 10.66
C LEU A 51 12.93 -7.68 11.57
N GLN A 52 12.65 -8.30 12.72
CA GLN A 52 13.69 -8.73 13.65
C GLN A 52 14.56 -9.83 13.03
N LEU A 53 13.93 -10.77 12.30
CA LEU A 53 14.68 -11.82 11.59
C LEU A 53 15.64 -11.21 10.57
N MET A 54 15.16 -10.25 9.79
CA MET A 54 15.99 -9.61 8.77
C MET A 54 17.13 -8.82 9.41
N GLU A 55 16.86 -8.16 10.54
CA GLU A 55 17.91 -7.43 11.26
C GLU A 55 19.01 -8.36 11.74
N GLN A 56 18.65 -9.55 12.22
CA GLN A 56 19.65 -10.53 12.65
C GLN A 56 20.51 -11.02 11.49
N LEU A 57 19.98 -10.98 10.27
CA LEU A 57 20.72 -11.32 9.06
C LEU A 57 21.53 -10.14 8.51
N GLY A 58 21.36 -8.95 9.09
CA GLY A 58 22.07 -7.76 8.67
C GLY A 58 21.34 -6.91 7.65
N TYR A 59 20.01 -7.03 7.58
CA TYR A 59 19.21 -6.29 6.60
C TYR A 59 18.14 -5.43 7.26
N ASP A 60 17.93 -4.26 6.70
CA ASP A 60 16.69 -3.50 6.89
C ASP A 60 15.73 -3.83 5.75
N VAL A 61 14.46 -3.48 5.91
CA VAL A 61 13.44 -3.78 4.91
C VAL A 61 12.88 -2.47 4.35
N GLU A 62 12.69 -2.44 3.05
CA GLU A 62 12.11 -1.29 2.37
C GLU A 62 10.94 -1.75 1.51
N LEU A 63 9.81 -1.02 1.60
CA LEU A 63 8.65 -1.23 0.75
C LEU A 63 8.79 -0.35 -0.49
N VAL A 64 8.52 -0.94 -1.66
CA VAL A 64 8.55 -0.24 -2.93
C VAL A 64 7.14 -0.30 -3.53
N TYR A 65 6.62 0.84 -3.95
CA TYR A 65 5.27 0.92 -4.53
C TYR A 65 5.39 1.06 -6.04
N VAL A 66 4.83 0.09 -6.75
CA VAL A 66 4.95 0.02 -8.21
C VAL A 66 3.59 0.35 -8.82
N LYS A 67 3.58 1.32 -9.71
CA LYS A 67 2.35 1.72 -10.40
C LYS A 67 1.79 0.53 -11.16
N ARG A 68 0.48 0.29 -11.01
CA ARG A 68 -0.15 -0.83 -11.72
C ARG A 68 -0.23 -0.52 -13.21
N ASP A 69 -0.02 -1.54 -14.02
CA ASP A 69 -0.16 -1.39 -15.47
C ASP A 69 -1.60 -1.22 -15.86
N GLY A 70 -1.72 -0.32 -16.69
CA GLY A 70 -3.00 -0.21 -17.29
C GLY A 70 -4.11 -0.05 -16.42
N ILE A 71 -4.17 -0.20 -16.05
CA ILE A 71 -5.19 -0.19 -15.75
C ILE A 71 -5.91 0.34 -14.91
N HIS A 72 -6.07 0.75 -14.87
CA HIS A 72 -6.82 1.22 -14.08
C HIS A 72 -7.93 1.66 -14.53
N THR A 73 -7.73 1.30 -15.14
CA THR A 73 -8.42 1.37 -15.67
C THR A 73 -9.18 0.80 -15.88
N THR A 74 -9.43 0.66 -16.39
CA THR A 74 -9.85 0.03 -16.79
C THR A 74 -10.18 -0.75 -17.13
N ASP A 75 -10.42 -0.97 -17.36
CA ASP A 75 -10.29 -1.73 -17.75
C ASP A 75 -10.42 -2.52 -17.94
N ALA A 76 -10.76 -2.72 -18.25
CA ALA A 76 -10.42 -3.27 -18.37
C ALA A 76 -10.55 -4.03 -18.72
N LYS A 77 -10.74 -4.19 -19.00
CA LYS A 77 -10.38 -4.69 -19.24
C LYS A 77 -10.15 -5.33 -19.36
N LYS A 78 -10.43 -5.52 -19.80
CA LYS A 78 -9.77 -5.91 -19.93
C LYS A 78 -9.45 -6.62 -19.87
N MET A 79 -9.80 -6.93 -20.32
CA MET A 79 -9.08 -7.42 -20.19
C MET A 79 -8.75 -8.07 -20.18
N ASN A 80 -9.17 -8.40 -20.56
CA ASN A 80 -8.48 -8.86 -20.49
C ASN A 80 -8.20 -9.35 -20.34
N ASP A 81 -8.55 -9.61 -20.52
CA ASP A 81 -7.90 -9.95 -20.33
C ASP A 81 -7.49 -10.40 -20.07
N ALA A 82 -7.73 -10.79 -20.42
CA ALA A 82 -7.00 -10.96 -20.06
C ALA A 82 -6.61 -11.40 -19.73
N VAL A 83 -6.86 -11.57 -19.91
CA VAL A 83 -6.14 -11.81 -19.44
C VAL A 83 -5.66 -12.13 -18.94
N THR A 84 -5.83 -12.38 -18.95
CA THR A 84 -5.14 -12.49 -18.40
C THR A 84 -4.62 -12.70 -17.79
N ASN A 85 -4.72 -12.98 -17.77
CA ASN A 85 -4.12 -12.95 -17.15
C ASN A 85 -3.78 -12.78 -16.46
N GLY A 86 -4.08 -13.10 -16.44
CA GLY A 86 -3.71 -12.60 -15.80
C GLY A 86 -3.53 -12.45 -15.38
#